data_3145de4656c0571a72aad12f2cc06abe
#
_entry.id   3145de4656c0571a72aad12f2cc06abe
#
_cell.length_a   1.000
_cell.length_b   1.000
_cell.length_c   1.000
_cell.angle_alpha   90.00
_cell.angle_beta   90.00
_cell.angle_gamma   90.00
#
_symmetry.space_group_name_H-M   'P 1'
#
loop_
_entity.id
_entity.type
_entity.pdbx_description
1 polymer ?
#
loop_
_entity_poly.entity_id
_entity_poly.type
_entity_poly.pdbx_seq_one_letter_code
_entity_poly.pdbx_strand_id
1 'polypeptide(L)'
;MWRGSPLQENLRLVYGRKIDDTITAAGPEREDCQYELLRHAPQERPLQFIMSANDVLAVATMKHLLIEPRKVYETAAKILGPTAAIAPQTNLHGETFLTDQGFAGIKTGYQIDAGDLSTRFAVRVGVFARVEMCFNPLSWLGVSGVSRFGIPSDYERILRIKKLNELFPRLQAAITNARAHLKDLEARVDHTKQVSLSARKATMINGALCMAYGLGEKVMGQVIEQYEKEPKTQYGLAMAQSWTSEHGEHRATPEGKTDRVPQSLSTISGATLLIDPKTAEPKIRTWLKGQSSPLAAELLKGKLP
;
A
#
# COMPACT_ATOMS: atom_id res chain seq x y z
N MET A 1 20.07 -9.20 -5.78
CA MET A 1 19.41 -10.26 -6.57
C MET A 1 17.92 -10.04 -6.39
N TRP A 2 17.22 -9.69 -7.46
CA TRP A 2 15.79 -9.43 -7.42
C TRP A 2 15.03 -10.75 -7.18
N ARG A 3 14.15 -10.77 -6.17
CA ARG A 3 13.28 -11.90 -5.89
C ARG A 3 11.85 -11.43 -6.11
N GLY A 4 11.28 -11.78 -7.26
CA GLY A 4 9.86 -11.62 -7.48
C GLY A 4 9.03 -12.48 -6.54
N SER A 5 7.78 -12.10 -6.32
CA SER A 5 6.84 -12.93 -5.57
C SER A 5 6.66 -14.28 -6.27
N PRO A 6 6.53 -15.40 -5.56
CA PRO A 6 6.27 -16.71 -6.15
C PRO A 6 5.07 -16.74 -7.11
N LEU A 7 4.08 -15.88 -6.88
CA LEU A 7 2.92 -15.71 -7.76
C LEU A 7 3.28 -15.17 -9.15
N GLN A 8 4.41 -14.49 -9.30
CA GLN A 8 4.81 -13.86 -10.55
C GLN A 8 5.48 -14.83 -11.53
N GLU A 9 6.14 -15.86 -11.01
CA GLU A 9 6.87 -16.83 -11.86
C GLU A 9 5.94 -17.73 -12.66
N ASN A 10 4.73 -17.98 -12.15
CA ASN A 10 3.74 -18.89 -12.74
C ASN A 10 2.57 -18.17 -13.40
N LEU A 11 2.65 -16.87 -13.61
CA LEU A 11 1.58 -16.10 -14.21
C LEU A 11 1.35 -16.48 -15.68
N ARG A 12 0.13 -16.84 -16.01
CA ARG A 12 -0.31 -17.15 -17.39
C ARG A 12 -1.49 -16.28 -17.76
N LEU A 13 -1.46 -15.82 -19.00
CA LEU A 13 -2.56 -15.10 -19.61
C LEU A 13 -3.29 -16.02 -20.58
N VAL A 14 -4.58 -16.16 -20.38
CA VAL A 14 -5.46 -17.00 -21.21
C VAL A 14 -6.49 -16.10 -21.90
N TYR A 15 -6.58 -16.21 -23.21
CA TYR A 15 -7.53 -15.45 -24.02
C TYR A 15 -8.75 -16.32 -24.35
N GLY A 16 -9.97 -15.74 -24.35
CA GLY A 16 -11.21 -16.45 -24.49
C GLY A 16 -11.30 -17.43 -25.68
N ARG A 17 -10.61 -17.12 -26.81
CA ARG A 17 -10.59 -18.01 -27.99
C ARG A 17 -9.57 -19.15 -27.91
N LYS A 18 -8.65 -19.11 -26.95
CA LYS A 18 -7.60 -20.11 -26.74
C LYS A 18 -7.70 -20.79 -25.37
N ILE A 19 -8.82 -20.62 -24.73
CA ILE A 19 -9.08 -21.19 -23.41
C ILE A 19 -8.90 -22.71 -23.46
N ASP A 20 -9.46 -23.37 -24.47
CA ASP A 20 -9.41 -24.82 -24.60
C ASP A 20 -7.99 -25.37 -24.56
N ASP A 21 -7.08 -24.79 -25.35
CA ASP A 21 -5.69 -25.23 -25.40
C ASP A 21 -4.99 -25.10 -24.04
N THR A 22 -5.32 -24.03 -23.31
CA THR A 22 -4.65 -23.73 -22.04
C THR A 22 -5.25 -24.51 -20.88
N ILE A 23 -6.54 -24.78 -20.92
CA ILE A 23 -7.23 -25.55 -19.87
C ILE A 23 -6.94 -27.04 -20.02
N THR A 24 -6.86 -27.54 -21.21
CA THR A 24 -6.42 -28.94 -21.47
C THR A 24 -5.02 -29.18 -20.90
N ALA A 25 -4.13 -28.15 -20.97
CA ALA A 25 -2.80 -28.21 -20.38
C ALA A 25 -2.81 -28.05 -18.84
N ALA A 26 -3.90 -27.54 -18.26
CA ALA A 26 -4.02 -27.25 -16.82
C ALA A 26 -4.73 -28.35 -16.00
N GLY A 27 -5.36 -29.31 -16.64
CA GLY A 27 -6.08 -30.46 -16.04
C GLY A 27 -7.61 -30.30 -15.97
N PRO A 28 -8.31 -31.41 -15.73
CA PRO A 28 -9.77 -31.52 -15.90
C PRO A 28 -10.62 -30.62 -15.00
N GLU A 29 -10.14 -30.26 -13.81
CA GLU A 29 -10.88 -29.39 -12.89
C GLU A 29 -11.10 -27.96 -13.42
N ARG A 30 -10.47 -27.61 -14.53
CA ARG A 30 -10.55 -26.28 -15.13
C ARG A 30 -11.36 -26.20 -16.40
N GLU A 31 -11.64 -27.33 -17.01
CA GLU A 31 -12.62 -27.40 -18.06
C GLU A 31 -14.01 -27.00 -17.54
N ASP A 32 -14.33 -27.36 -16.30
CA ASP A 32 -15.58 -26.98 -15.64
C ASP A 32 -15.63 -25.46 -15.38
N CYS A 33 -14.54 -24.89 -14.90
CA CYS A 33 -14.43 -23.45 -14.65
C CYS A 33 -14.51 -22.63 -15.95
N GLN A 34 -13.87 -23.10 -16.99
CA GLN A 34 -13.94 -22.50 -18.33
C GLN A 34 -15.35 -22.56 -18.89
N TYR A 35 -15.98 -23.71 -18.82
CA TYR A 35 -17.31 -23.95 -19.37
C TYR A 35 -18.37 -23.11 -18.67
N GLU A 36 -18.25 -22.93 -17.37
CA GLU A 36 -19.13 -22.09 -16.57
C GLU A 36 -18.95 -20.59 -16.88
N LEU A 37 -17.72 -20.12 -16.97
CA LEU A 37 -17.40 -18.76 -17.35
C LEU A 37 -17.80 -18.41 -18.79
N LEU A 38 -17.65 -19.33 -19.73
CA LEU A 38 -18.10 -19.14 -21.12
C LEU A 38 -19.63 -19.12 -21.26
N ARG A 39 -20.36 -19.86 -20.44
CA ARG A 39 -21.82 -19.82 -20.41
C ARG A 39 -22.38 -18.48 -19.95
N HIS A 40 -21.69 -17.81 -19.05
CA HIS A 40 -22.09 -16.51 -18.50
C HIS A 40 -21.51 -15.33 -19.27
N ALA A 41 -20.53 -15.58 -20.14
CA ALA A 41 -19.95 -14.53 -20.96
C ALA A 41 -20.78 -14.32 -22.22
N PRO A 42 -21.33 -13.12 -22.49
CA PRO A 42 -21.91 -12.81 -23.77
C PRO A 42 -20.90 -13.06 -24.88
N GLN A 43 -21.28 -13.78 -25.94
CA GLN A 43 -20.40 -14.12 -27.08
C GLN A 43 -19.77 -12.89 -27.74
N GLU A 44 -20.36 -11.72 -27.55
CA GLU A 44 -19.89 -10.43 -28.08
C GLU A 44 -18.73 -9.80 -27.29
N ARG A 45 -18.40 -10.31 -26.10
CA ARG A 45 -17.33 -9.78 -25.26
C ARG A 45 -16.37 -10.87 -24.83
N PRO A 46 -15.37 -11.17 -25.65
CA PRO A 46 -14.36 -12.15 -25.29
C PRO A 46 -13.63 -11.73 -24.02
N LEU A 47 -13.40 -12.69 -23.14
CA LEU A 47 -12.73 -12.51 -21.86
C LEU A 47 -11.29 -13.04 -21.92
N GLN A 48 -10.44 -12.49 -21.09
CA GLN A 48 -9.12 -13.03 -20.79
C GLN A 48 -9.07 -13.48 -19.34
N PHE A 49 -8.42 -14.59 -19.09
CA PHE A 49 -8.22 -15.16 -17.76
C PHE A 49 -6.78 -14.99 -17.36
N ILE A 50 -6.55 -14.53 -16.15
CA ILE A 50 -5.23 -14.40 -15.56
C ILE A 50 -5.06 -15.56 -14.61
N MET A 51 -4.06 -16.39 -14.87
CA MET A 51 -3.83 -17.62 -14.15
C MET A 51 -2.48 -17.63 -13.45
N SER A 52 -2.42 -18.25 -12.27
CA SER A 52 -1.17 -18.62 -11.62
C SER A 52 -1.15 -20.13 -11.41
N ALA A 53 -0.14 -20.77 -11.98
CA ALA A 53 -0.09 -22.25 -12.03
C ALA A 53 -1.42 -22.83 -12.52
N ASN A 54 -2.17 -23.37 -11.58
CA ASN A 54 -3.47 -23.94 -11.82
C ASN A 54 -4.66 -23.08 -11.32
N ASP A 55 -4.51 -21.84 -10.86
CA ASP A 55 -5.60 -21.03 -10.30
C ASP A 55 -5.97 -19.83 -11.17
N VAL A 56 -7.25 -19.60 -11.38
CA VAL A 56 -7.75 -18.39 -12.00
C VAL A 56 -7.66 -17.26 -10.98
N LEU A 57 -6.76 -16.31 -11.21
CA LEU A 57 -6.58 -15.15 -10.33
C LEU A 57 -7.57 -14.03 -10.65
N ALA A 58 -7.87 -13.86 -11.95
CA ALA A 58 -8.77 -12.81 -12.39
C ALA A 58 -9.35 -13.09 -13.76
N VAL A 59 -10.48 -12.43 -14.03
CA VAL A 59 -11.13 -12.42 -15.34
C VAL A 59 -11.25 -10.98 -15.80
N ALA A 60 -10.82 -10.69 -17.01
CA ALA A 60 -10.83 -9.35 -17.57
C ALA A 60 -11.32 -9.33 -19.02
N THR A 61 -11.70 -8.19 -19.54
CA THR A 61 -12.07 -8.05 -20.94
C THR A 61 -10.82 -8.08 -21.83
N MET A 62 -10.96 -8.49 -23.09
CA MET A 62 -9.85 -8.51 -24.07
C MET A 62 -9.21 -7.13 -24.34
N LYS A 63 -9.92 -6.04 -24.00
CA LYS A 63 -9.38 -4.68 -24.10
C LYS A 63 -8.45 -4.33 -22.94
N HIS A 64 -8.40 -5.18 -21.93
CA HIS A 64 -7.65 -4.95 -20.73
C HIS A 64 -6.18 -5.29 -20.96
N LEU A 65 -5.31 -4.34 -20.67
CA LEU A 65 -3.88 -4.55 -20.78
C LEU A 65 -3.36 -5.24 -19.51
N LEU A 66 -2.88 -6.46 -19.66
CA LEU A 66 -2.12 -7.11 -18.60
C LEU A 66 -0.68 -6.59 -18.60
N ILE A 67 -0.26 -6.08 -17.45
CA ILE A 67 1.13 -5.75 -17.20
C ILE A 67 1.64 -6.73 -16.16
N GLU A 68 2.57 -7.58 -16.55
CA GLU A 68 3.21 -8.51 -15.61
C GLU A 68 3.92 -7.74 -14.51
N PRO A 69 3.64 -8.01 -13.23
CA PRO A 69 4.32 -7.36 -12.11
C PRO A 69 5.84 -7.41 -12.22
N ARG A 70 6.38 -8.55 -12.62
CA ARG A 70 7.80 -8.74 -12.86
C ARG A 70 8.37 -7.68 -13.80
N LYS A 71 7.70 -7.39 -14.92
CA LYS A 71 8.12 -6.39 -15.90
C LYS A 71 8.12 -4.98 -15.32
N VAL A 72 7.18 -4.67 -14.44
CA VAL A 72 7.14 -3.39 -13.72
C VAL A 72 8.37 -3.26 -12.83
N TYR A 73 8.67 -4.27 -12.04
CA TYR A 73 9.79 -4.23 -11.09
C TYR A 73 11.15 -4.23 -11.79
N GLU A 74 11.32 -5.02 -12.84
CA GLU A 74 12.53 -5.00 -13.67
C GLU A 74 12.74 -3.62 -14.33
N THR A 75 11.64 -2.99 -14.77
CA THR A 75 11.69 -1.65 -15.34
C THR A 75 12.07 -0.61 -14.27
N ALA A 76 11.50 -0.72 -13.07
CA ALA A 76 11.85 0.13 -11.95
C ALA A 76 13.32 -0.01 -11.55
N ALA A 77 13.82 -1.24 -11.45
CA ALA A 77 15.22 -1.51 -11.16
C ALA A 77 16.17 -0.90 -12.19
N LYS A 78 15.82 -0.95 -13.48
CA LYS A 78 16.60 -0.29 -14.55
C LYS A 78 16.63 1.24 -14.42
N ILE A 79 15.50 1.85 -14.01
CA ILE A 79 15.40 3.30 -13.84
C ILE A 79 16.19 3.76 -12.61
N LEU A 80 16.11 2.99 -11.53
CA LEU A 80 16.76 3.32 -10.27
C LEU A 80 18.27 3.07 -10.30
N GLY A 81 18.71 2.12 -11.13
CA GLY A 81 20.11 1.74 -11.28
C GLY A 81 20.63 0.82 -10.15
N PRO A 82 21.93 0.51 -10.17
CA PRO A 82 22.54 -0.48 -9.26
C PRO A 82 22.61 -0.05 -7.79
N THR A 83 22.41 1.23 -7.50
CA THR A 83 22.44 1.78 -6.13
C THR A 83 21.16 1.52 -5.35
N ALA A 84 20.10 1.05 -6.02
CA ALA A 84 18.87 0.71 -5.34
C ALA A 84 18.91 -0.73 -4.80
N ALA A 85 18.91 -0.86 -3.48
CA ALA A 85 18.74 -2.15 -2.82
C ALA A 85 17.25 -2.49 -2.73
N ILE A 86 16.88 -3.73 -3.04
CA ILE A 86 15.52 -4.23 -2.79
C ILE A 86 15.45 -4.62 -1.31
N ALA A 87 14.58 -3.95 -0.55
CA ALA A 87 14.33 -4.31 0.83
C ALA A 87 13.57 -5.65 0.91
N PRO A 88 13.81 -6.46 1.96
CA PRO A 88 12.96 -7.60 2.24
C PRO A 88 11.51 -7.12 2.32
N GLN A 89 10.64 -7.78 1.56
CA GLN A 89 9.25 -7.38 1.52
C GLN A 89 8.47 -7.81 2.72
N THR A 90 7.63 -6.89 3.17
CA THR A 90 6.54 -7.16 4.08
C THR A 90 5.19 -7.30 3.35
N ASN A 91 5.14 -7.01 2.04
CA ASN A 91 3.89 -6.90 1.27
C ASN A 91 3.83 -7.85 0.08
N LEU A 92 2.71 -8.55 -0.07
CA LEU A 92 2.40 -9.40 -1.21
C LEU A 92 2.18 -8.63 -2.53
N HIS A 93 2.06 -7.30 -2.50
CA HIS A 93 1.55 -6.51 -3.62
C HIS A 93 2.53 -5.49 -4.20
N GLY A 94 3.74 -5.40 -3.69
CA GLY A 94 4.68 -4.40 -4.18
C GLY A 94 6.12 -4.67 -3.82
N GLU A 95 7.06 -4.06 -4.55
CA GLU A 95 8.47 -4.09 -4.27
C GLU A 95 8.93 -2.78 -3.66
N THR A 96 9.79 -2.85 -2.67
CA THR A 96 10.40 -1.69 -2.03
C THR A 96 11.85 -1.57 -2.48
N PHE A 97 12.17 -0.43 -3.07
CA PHE A 97 13.52 -0.09 -3.50
C PHE A 97 14.09 0.98 -2.56
N LEU A 98 15.11 0.62 -1.80
CA LEU A 98 15.84 1.57 -0.97
C LEU A 98 16.94 2.22 -1.80
N THR A 99 17.14 3.51 -1.57
CA THR A 99 18.24 4.27 -2.15
C THR A 99 19.34 4.44 -1.11
N ASP A 100 20.54 4.83 -1.54
CA ASP A 100 21.62 5.21 -0.62
C ASP A 100 21.36 6.55 0.08
N GLN A 101 20.28 7.23 -0.30
CA GLN A 101 19.87 8.48 0.32
C GLN A 101 19.08 8.20 1.59
N GLY A 102 19.37 8.97 2.63
CA GLY A 102 18.68 8.91 3.91
C GLY A 102 19.09 10.07 4.79
N PHE A 103 18.45 10.21 5.95
CA PHE A 103 18.75 11.24 6.93
C PHE A 103 18.49 10.72 8.34
N ALA A 104 19.34 11.10 9.30
CA ALA A 104 19.14 10.87 10.73
C ALA A 104 18.68 9.44 11.11
N GLY A 105 19.28 8.39 10.52
CA GLY A 105 18.92 6.99 10.79
C GLY A 105 17.65 6.51 10.07
N ILE A 106 17.20 7.25 9.07
CA ILE A 106 16.08 6.87 8.19
C ILE A 106 16.62 6.65 6.78
N LYS A 107 16.48 5.46 6.25
CA LYS A 107 16.69 5.16 4.82
C LYS A 107 15.45 5.50 4.03
N THR A 108 15.63 6.12 2.88
CA THR A 108 14.55 6.50 1.98
C THR A 108 14.54 5.66 0.71
N GLY A 109 13.42 5.65 0.01
CA GLY A 109 13.29 4.90 -1.23
C GLY A 109 11.91 5.01 -1.86
N TYR A 110 11.58 4.03 -2.66
CA TYR A 110 10.33 3.96 -3.40
C TYR A 110 9.65 2.63 -3.16
N GLN A 111 8.35 2.68 -2.96
CA GLN A 111 7.50 1.50 -2.99
C GLN A 111 6.72 1.50 -4.28
N ILE A 112 6.82 0.40 -5.03
CA ILE A 112 6.17 0.24 -6.32
C ILE A 112 5.26 -0.97 -6.23
N ASP A 113 3.97 -0.72 -6.48
CA ASP A 113 2.94 -1.74 -6.50
C ASP A 113 2.46 -1.91 -7.94
N ALA A 114 2.60 -3.10 -8.47
CA ALA A 114 2.14 -3.44 -9.80
C ALA A 114 0.64 -3.75 -9.87
N GLY A 115 -0.04 -3.62 -8.73
CA GLY A 115 -1.45 -3.96 -8.59
C GLY A 115 -1.68 -5.45 -8.40
N ASP A 116 -2.73 -5.77 -7.70
CA ASP A 116 -3.31 -7.10 -7.71
C ASP A 116 -3.93 -7.34 -9.10
N LEU A 117 -3.52 -8.42 -9.74
CA LEU A 117 -4.01 -8.83 -11.05
C LEU A 117 -5.54 -8.95 -11.11
N SER A 118 -6.16 -9.04 -9.94
CA SER A 118 -7.60 -9.27 -9.82
C SER A 118 -8.46 -8.04 -10.08
N THR A 119 -7.96 -6.81 -9.93
CA THR A 119 -8.95 -5.73 -9.75
C THR A 119 -8.69 -4.41 -10.43
N ARG A 120 -7.50 -3.86 -10.47
CA ARG A 120 -7.31 -2.50 -10.97
C ARG A 120 -5.88 -2.27 -11.45
N PHE A 121 -5.73 -2.32 -12.72
CA PHE A 121 -4.51 -2.16 -13.50
C PHE A 121 -3.89 -0.77 -13.38
N ALA A 122 -3.50 -0.42 -12.20
CA ALA A 122 -2.74 0.78 -11.96
C ALA A 122 -1.44 0.39 -11.28
N VAL A 123 -0.33 0.69 -11.93
CA VAL A 123 0.95 0.72 -11.25
C VAL A 123 0.93 1.91 -10.32
N ARG A 124 1.25 1.70 -9.05
CA ARG A 124 1.38 2.76 -8.06
C ARG A 124 2.84 2.92 -7.69
N VAL A 125 3.26 4.16 -7.57
CA VAL A 125 4.60 4.53 -7.11
C VAL A 125 4.43 5.46 -5.93
N GLY A 126 4.95 5.07 -4.78
CA GLY A 126 4.93 5.87 -3.56
C GLY A 126 6.33 6.08 -3.01
N VAL A 127 6.49 7.14 -2.24
CA VAL A 127 7.67 7.34 -1.41
C VAL A 127 7.65 6.31 -0.28
N PHE A 128 8.82 5.87 0.12
CA PHE A 128 9.03 4.93 1.22
C PHE A 128 10.18 5.40 2.10
N ALA A 129 10.10 5.12 3.38
CA ALA A 129 11.21 5.29 4.29
C ALA A 129 11.24 4.13 5.28
N ARG A 130 12.42 3.88 5.86
CA ARG A 130 12.62 2.88 6.89
C ARG A 130 13.53 3.42 7.97
N VAL A 131 13.09 3.33 9.21
CA VAL A 131 13.92 3.65 10.37
C VAL A 131 14.96 2.54 10.55
N GLU A 132 16.26 2.87 10.49
CA GLU A 132 17.33 1.85 10.44
C GLU A 132 17.44 1.04 11.73
N MET A 133 17.29 1.68 12.89
CA MET A 133 17.46 1.01 14.19
C MET A 133 16.43 -0.08 14.47
N CYS A 134 15.20 0.07 14.00
CA CYS A 134 14.10 -0.84 14.31
C CYS A 134 13.42 -1.40 13.05
N PHE A 135 13.96 -1.11 11.87
CA PHE A 135 13.42 -1.52 10.57
C PHE A 135 11.96 -1.10 10.33
N ASN A 136 11.45 -0.14 11.10
CA ASN A 136 10.07 0.28 11.02
C ASN A 136 9.78 0.98 9.68
N PRO A 137 8.80 0.47 8.91
CA PRO A 137 8.45 1.03 7.62
C PRO A 137 7.55 2.28 7.76
N LEU A 138 7.79 3.25 6.90
CA LEU A 138 6.96 4.42 6.67
C LEU A 138 6.61 4.42 5.19
N SER A 139 5.34 4.28 4.85
CA SER A 139 4.92 4.20 3.45
C SER A 139 3.95 5.32 3.10
N TRP A 140 4.09 5.86 1.91
CA TRP A 140 3.14 6.80 1.34
C TRP A 140 2.33 6.20 0.19
N LEU A 141 2.49 4.90 -0.06
CA LEU A 141 1.64 4.17 -0.98
C LEU A 141 0.26 3.95 -0.34
N GLY A 142 -0.79 4.40 -1.00
CA GLY A 142 -2.15 4.33 -0.48
C GLY A 142 -2.58 5.53 0.37
N VAL A 143 -1.71 6.52 0.59
CA VAL A 143 -2.01 7.74 1.37
C VAL A 143 -3.19 8.54 0.80
N SER A 144 -3.46 8.38 -0.49
CA SER A 144 -4.64 8.97 -1.15
C SER A 144 -5.97 8.57 -0.50
N GLY A 145 -6.04 7.41 0.17
CA GLY A 145 -7.22 6.96 0.92
C GLY A 145 -7.64 7.89 2.06
N VAL A 146 -6.73 8.71 2.56
CA VAL A 146 -6.98 9.66 3.67
C VAL A 146 -6.80 11.14 3.27
N SER A 147 -6.73 11.43 1.98
CA SER A 147 -6.64 12.80 1.45
C SER A 147 -7.77 13.73 1.91
N ARG A 148 -8.95 13.16 2.21
CA ARG A 148 -10.08 13.87 2.79
C ARG A 148 -9.77 14.57 4.12
N PHE A 149 -8.75 14.15 4.84
CA PHE A 149 -8.30 14.80 6.07
C PHE A 149 -7.33 15.96 5.79
N GLY A 150 -7.07 16.27 4.51
CA GLY A 150 -6.15 17.34 4.10
C GLY A 150 -4.71 16.88 4.01
N ILE A 151 -4.48 15.56 3.96
CA ILE A 151 -3.15 14.98 3.75
C ILE A 151 -2.82 15.09 2.26
N PRO A 152 -1.64 15.63 1.89
CA PRO A 152 -1.20 15.65 0.49
C PRO A 152 -1.12 14.24 -0.09
N SER A 153 -1.63 14.06 -1.31
CA SER A 153 -1.59 12.78 -2.02
C SER A 153 -0.48 12.69 -3.08
N ASP A 154 0.34 13.72 -3.20
CA ASP A 154 1.39 13.84 -4.24
C ASP A 154 2.56 12.89 -3.99
N TYR A 155 2.68 12.35 -2.76
CA TYR A 155 3.67 11.31 -2.39
C TYR A 155 3.35 9.94 -3.02
N GLU A 156 2.18 9.81 -3.64
CA GLU A 156 1.78 8.65 -4.41
C GLU A 156 1.38 9.06 -5.83
N ARG A 157 1.73 8.23 -6.82
CA ARG A 157 1.29 8.36 -8.21
C ARG A 157 0.67 7.07 -8.69
N ILE A 158 -0.53 7.19 -9.23
CA ILE A 158 -1.26 6.09 -9.85
C ILE A 158 -1.07 6.19 -11.36
N LEU A 159 -0.42 5.20 -11.94
CA LEU A 159 -0.10 5.15 -13.37
C LEU A 159 -1.11 4.27 -14.09
N ARG A 160 -1.94 4.90 -14.92
CA ARG A 160 -2.85 4.17 -15.82
C ARG A 160 -2.11 3.91 -17.13
N ILE A 161 -1.60 2.70 -17.32
CA ILE A 161 -0.88 2.27 -18.52
C ILE A 161 -1.90 1.76 -19.54
N LYS A 162 -1.90 2.35 -20.74
CA LYS A 162 -2.78 1.92 -21.83
C LYS A 162 -2.06 1.06 -22.88
N LYS A 163 -0.73 1.20 -22.99
CA LYS A 163 0.13 0.45 -23.91
C LYS A 163 1.42 0.11 -23.19
N LEU A 164 2.01 -1.04 -23.48
CA LEU A 164 3.24 -1.51 -22.81
C LEU A 164 4.43 -0.56 -22.99
N ASN A 165 4.51 0.13 -24.12
CA ASN A 165 5.58 1.10 -24.37
C ASN A 165 5.46 2.38 -23.52
N GLU A 166 4.32 2.62 -22.88
CA GLU A 166 4.13 3.74 -21.96
C GLU A 166 4.69 3.44 -20.56
N LEU A 167 4.96 2.16 -20.24
CA LEU A 167 5.37 1.76 -18.88
C LEU A 167 6.65 2.48 -18.46
N PHE A 168 7.71 2.38 -19.26
CA PHE A 168 9.01 2.98 -18.94
C PHE A 168 8.92 4.50 -18.71
N PRO A 169 8.42 5.30 -19.68
CA PRO A 169 8.40 6.76 -19.51
C PRO A 169 7.49 7.22 -18.38
N ARG A 170 6.36 6.56 -18.15
CA ARG A 170 5.46 6.93 -17.05
C ARG A 170 6.03 6.54 -15.68
N LEU A 171 6.67 5.37 -15.58
CA LEU A 171 7.32 4.94 -14.36
C LEU A 171 8.52 5.85 -14.03
N GLN A 172 9.32 6.20 -15.04
CA GLN A 172 10.43 7.15 -14.89
C GLN A 172 9.94 8.52 -14.39
N ALA A 173 8.89 9.07 -14.99
CA ALA A 173 8.31 10.34 -14.56
C ALA A 173 7.78 10.29 -13.11
N ALA A 174 7.12 9.17 -12.72
CA ALA A 174 6.63 8.99 -11.37
C ALA A 174 7.76 8.89 -10.34
N ILE A 175 8.82 8.15 -10.63
CA ILE A 175 10.00 8.04 -9.76
C ILE A 175 10.71 9.40 -9.66
N THR A 176 10.83 10.15 -10.76
CA THR A 176 11.41 11.50 -10.74
C THR A 176 10.61 12.46 -9.86
N ASN A 177 9.29 12.43 -9.94
CA ASN A 177 8.42 13.23 -9.08
C ASN A 177 8.54 12.81 -7.60
N ALA A 178 8.52 11.50 -7.33
CA ALA A 178 8.70 10.98 -5.96
C ALA A 178 10.06 11.39 -5.37
N ARG A 179 11.10 11.50 -6.19
CA ARG A 179 12.44 11.95 -5.79
C ARG A 179 12.44 13.40 -5.27
N ALA A 180 11.60 14.27 -5.83
CA ALA A 180 11.44 15.63 -5.33
C ALA A 180 10.83 15.65 -3.92
N HIS A 181 9.86 14.79 -3.65
CA HIS A 181 9.23 14.68 -2.33
C HIS A 181 10.18 14.10 -1.26
N LEU A 182 11.10 13.21 -1.64
CA LEU A 182 12.11 12.70 -0.72
C LEU A 182 13.02 13.81 -0.16
N LYS A 183 13.33 14.82 -0.97
CA LYS A 183 14.16 15.97 -0.52
C LYS A 183 13.47 16.82 0.54
N ASP A 184 12.14 16.92 0.48
CA ASP A 184 11.36 17.70 1.44
C ASP A 184 11.03 16.90 2.71
N LEU A 185 11.22 15.59 2.67
CA LEU A 185 10.79 14.69 3.74
C LEU A 185 11.57 14.95 5.04
N GLU A 186 12.87 15.23 4.95
CA GLU A 186 13.70 15.50 6.12
C GLU A 186 13.18 16.72 6.91
N ALA A 187 12.94 17.83 6.23
CA ALA A 187 12.40 19.05 6.84
C ALA A 187 11.01 18.80 7.47
N ARG A 188 10.17 17.98 6.83
CA ARG A 188 8.86 17.60 7.38
C ARG A 188 8.99 16.75 8.63
N VAL A 189 9.86 15.75 8.63
CA VAL A 189 10.11 14.89 9.79
C VAL A 189 10.61 15.73 10.96
N ASP A 190 11.56 16.65 10.74
CA ASP A 190 12.07 17.52 11.78
C ASP A 190 11.00 18.48 12.31
N HIS A 191 10.13 19.00 11.45
CA HIS A 191 8.98 19.78 11.89
C HIS A 191 8.05 18.96 12.79
N THR A 192 7.72 17.71 12.43
CA THR A 192 6.82 16.86 13.21
C THR A 192 7.36 16.49 14.59
N LYS A 193 8.68 16.49 14.79
CA LYS A 193 9.32 16.32 16.11
C LYS A 193 9.00 17.48 17.07
N GLN A 194 8.70 18.66 16.53
CA GLN A 194 8.40 19.86 17.29
C GLN A 194 6.89 20.07 17.51
N VAL A 195 6.04 19.38 16.77
CA VAL A 195 4.59 19.51 16.88
C VAL A 195 4.08 18.65 18.02
N SER A 196 3.75 19.29 19.15
CA SER A 196 3.19 18.61 20.31
C SER A 196 1.78 18.09 20.03
N LEU A 197 1.51 16.86 20.43
CA LEU A 197 0.19 16.24 20.40
C LEU A 197 -0.20 15.75 21.80
N SER A 198 -1.31 16.27 22.32
CA SER A 198 -1.91 15.71 23.54
C SER A 198 -2.41 14.27 23.27
N ALA A 199 -2.45 13.42 24.30
CA ALA A 199 -2.98 12.06 24.20
C ALA A 199 -4.37 12.04 23.55
N ARG A 200 -5.24 12.97 23.92
CA ARG A 200 -6.58 13.11 23.31
C ARG A 200 -6.54 13.35 21.81
N LYS A 201 -5.67 14.25 21.33
CA LYS A 201 -5.53 14.53 19.90
C LYS A 201 -4.89 13.36 19.17
N ALA A 202 -3.89 12.74 19.74
CA ALA A 202 -3.24 11.56 19.18
C ALA A 202 -4.25 10.40 19.02
N THR A 203 -5.05 10.12 20.04
CA THR A 203 -6.11 9.10 19.99
C THR A 203 -7.12 9.38 18.89
N MET A 204 -7.59 10.62 18.78
CA MET A 204 -8.56 11.00 17.75
C MET A 204 -7.97 10.88 16.33
N ILE A 205 -6.76 11.37 16.10
CA ILE A 205 -6.09 11.29 14.79
C ILE A 205 -5.81 9.84 14.43
N ASN A 206 -5.20 9.08 15.35
CA ASN A 206 -4.90 7.66 15.13
C ASN A 206 -6.18 6.86 14.85
N GLY A 207 -7.20 7.03 15.67
CA GLY A 207 -8.47 6.33 15.52
C GLY A 207 -9.14 6.62 14.18
N ALA A 208 -9.19 7.89 13.76
CA ALA A 208 -9.77 8.27 12.48
C ALA A 208 -9.00 7.67 11.29
N LEU A 209 -7.67 7.69 11.34
CA LEU A 209 -6.83 7.08 10.30
C LEU A 209 -7.03 5.56 10.27
N CYS A 210 -6.97 4.90 11.43
CA CYS A 210 -7.21 3.46 11.53
C CYS A 210 -8.59 3.05 11.01
N MET A 211 -9.67 3.75 11.42
CA MET A 211 -11.02 3.51 10.90
C MET A 211 -11.11 3.68 9.38
N ALA A 212 -10.42 4.69 8.83
CA ALA A 212 -10.41 4.93 7.39
C ALA A 212 -9.79 3.79 6.58
N TYR A 213 -8.90 3.03 7.21
CA TYR A 213 -8.28 1.81 6.65
C TYR A 213 -8.94 0.50 7.13
N GLY A 214 -10.03 0.58 7.87
CA GLY A 214 -10.76 -0.59 8.35
C GLY A 214 -10.03 -1.36 9.46
N LEU A 215 -9.15 -0.70 10.21
CA LEU A 215 -8.47 -1.30 11.37
C LEU A 215 -9.36 -1.22 12.61
N GLY A 216 -9.35 -2.30 13.39
CA GLY A 216 -10.17 -2.44 14.61
C GLY A 216 -9.55 -1.78 15.84
N GLU A 217 -10.37 -1.72 16.90
CA GLU A 217 -10.05 -1.09 18.20
C GLU A 217 -8.79 -1.66 18.84
N LYS A 218 -8.55 -2.98 18.75
CA LYS A 218 -7.36 -3.63 19.28
C LYS A 218 -6.07 -3.02 18.72
N VAL A 219 -6.01 -2.82 17.39
CA VAL A 219 -4.86 -2.21 16.73
C VAL A 219 -4.70 -0.75 17.14
N MET A 220 -5.80 -0.02 17.23
CA MET A 220 -5.79 1.38 17.71
C MET A 220 -5.24 1.48 19.13
N GLY A 221 -5.65 0.56 20.01
CA GLY A 221 -5.19 0.47 21.39
C GLY A 221 -3.69 0.24 21.48
N GLN A 222 -3.17 -0.72 20.73
CA GLN A 222 -1.73 -1.01 20.67
C GLN A 222 -0.90 0.20 20.23
N VAL A 223 -1.39 0.95 19.23
CA VAL A 223 -0.70 2.18 18.81
C VAL A 223 -0.68 3.22 19.93
N ILE A 224 -1.79 3.42 20.63
CA ILE A 224 -1.85 4.41 21.73
C ILE A 224 -1.00 3.98 22.91
N GLU A 225 -1.01 2.69 23.26
CA GLU A 225 -0.13 2.12 24.29
C GLU A 225 1.36 2.33 23.95
N GLN A 226 1.73 2.11 22.68
CA GLN A 226 3.08 2.40 22.24
C GLN A 226 3.37 3.91 22.25
N TYR A 227 2.41 4.75 21.84
CA TYR A 227 2.55 6.21 21.88
C TYR A 227 2.80 6.75 23.30
N GLU A 228 2.30 6.06 24.34
CA GLU A 228 2.60 6.44 25.72
C GLU A 228 4.10 6.35 26.06
N LYS A 229 4.86 5.54 25.33
CA LYS A 229 6.32 5.34 25.47
C LYS A 229 7.14 6.28 24.58
N GLU A 230 6.49 6.93 23.62
CA GLU A 230 7.13 7.82 22.65
C GLU A 230 7.05 9.30 23.10
N PRO A 231 7.88 10.19 22.54
CA PRO A 231 7.71 11.63 22.71
C PRO A 231 6.29 12.06 22.34
N LYS A 232 5.67 12.94 23.12
CA LYS A 232 4.28 13.40 22.91
C LYS A 232 4.20 14.40 21.75
N THR A 233 4.67 13.96 20.59
CA THR A 233 4.73 14.73 19.35
C THR A 233 4.04 14.00 18.20
N GLN A 234 3.84 14.69 17.11
CA GLN A 234 3.34 14.11 15.87
C GLN A 234 4.28 13.01 15.35
N TYR A 235 5.60 13.24 15.44
CA TYR A 235 6.61 12.25 15.10
C TYR A 235 6.47 11.01 15.99
N GLY A 236 6.34 11.18 17.31
CA GLY A 236 6.16 10.05 18.22
C GLY A 236 4.91 9.21 17.90
N LEU A 237 3.81 9.85 17.48
CA LEU A 237 2.63 9.10 17.01
C LEU A 237 2.92 8.29 15.75
N ALA A 238 3.62 8.87 14.77
CA ALA A 238 4.02 8.16 13.57
C ALA A 238 4.94 6.97 13.89
N MET A 239 5.87 7.14 14.83
CA MET A 239 6.76 6.06 15.28
C MET A 239 6.00 4.95 16.00
N ALA A 240 5.02 5.28 16.84
CA ALA A 240 4.16 4.30 17.50
C ALA A 240 3.35 3.46 16.48
N GLN A 241 2.80 4.10 15.45
CA GLN A 241 2.09 3.43 14.37
C GLN A 241 3.02 2.49 13.58
N SER A 242 4.20 2.97 13.24
CA SER A 242 5.22 2.21 12.52
C SER A 242 5.76 1.05 13.37
N TRP A 243 6.04 1.27 14.66
CA TRP A 243 6.44 0.20 15.59
C TRP A 243 5.36 -0.88 15.68
N THR A 244 4.10 -0.47 15.83
CA THR A 244 2.98 -1.42 15.90
C THR A 244 2.85 -2.22 14.60
N SER A 245 3.17 -1.65 13.44
CA SER A 245 3.16 -2.39 12.17
C SER A 245 4.15 -3.56 12.16
N GLU A 246 5.28 -3.43 12.85
CA GLU A 246 6.33 -4.46 12.90
C GLU A 246 6.19 -5.41 14.10
N HIS A 247 5.70 -4.93 15.23
CA HIS A 247 5.73 -5.65 16.51
C HIS A 247 4.35 -5.91 17.12
N GLY A 248 3.26 -5.44 16.48
CA GLY A 248 1.91 -5.63 16.99
C GLY A 248 1.47 -7.10 16.97
N GLU A 249 0.57 -7.45 17.90
CA GLU A 249 0.05 -8.82 18.07
C GLU A 249 -0.67 -9.39 16.84
N HIS A 250 -1.05 -8.53 15.88
CA HIS A 250 -1.67 -8.96 14.62
C HIS A 250 -0.76 -9.83 13.75
N ARG A 251 0.55 -9.86 14.01
CA ARG A 251 1.51 -10.75 13.33
C ARG A 251 1.46 -12.20 13.81
N ALA A 252 0.81 -12.46 14.93
CA ALA A 252 0.78 -13.78 15.55
C ALA A 252 -0.23 -14.77 14.95
N THR A 253 -0.84 -14.49 13.79
CA THR A 253 -1.79 -15.42 13.16
C THR A 253 -1.06 -16.48 12.32
N PRO A 254 -1.20 -17.80 12.65
CA PRO A 254 -0.50 -18.89 11.98
C PRO A 254 -0.89 -19.11 10.50
N GLU A 255 -1.93 -18.45 10.01
CA GLU A 255 -2.60 -18.81 8.77
C GLU A 255 -2.23 -17.97 7.54
N GLY A 256 -1.14 -17.20 7.54
CA GLY A 256 -0.66 -16.51 6.34
C GLY A 256 -1.68 -15.57 5.68
N LYS A 257 -2.69 -15.13 6.40
CA LYS A 257 -3.67 -14.17 5.90
C LYS A 257 -2.97 -12.83 5.74
N THR A 258 -2.96 -12.39 4.52
CA THR A 258 -2.45 -11.13 3.98
C THR A 258 -2.42 -10.02 5.03
N ASP A 259 -1.22 -9.60 5.37
CA ASP A 259 -0.93 -8.57 6.36
C ASP A 259 -1.40 -7.17 5.92
N ARG A 260 -2.72 -6.98 5.79
CA ARG A 260 -3.30 -5.66 5.56
C ARG A 260 -2.98 -4.69 6.70
N VAL A 261 -2.89 -5.22 7.93
CA VAL A 261 -2.68 -4.39 9.12
C VAL A 261 -1.31 -3.73 9.10
N PRO A 262 -0.18 -4.44 8.93
CA PRO A 262 1.14 -3.83 8.79
C PRO A 262 1.21 -2.81 7.67
N GLN A 263 0.71 -3.13 6.49
CA GLN A 263 0.72 -2.20 5.36
C GLN A 263 -0.11 -0.95 5.64
N SER A 264 -1.30 -1.12 6.21
CA SER A 264 -2.15 0.01 6.57
C SER A 264 -1.49 0.89 7.63
N LEU A 265 -0.89 0.30 8.67
CA LEU A 265 -0.19 1.05 9.71
C LEU A 265 1.04 1.78 9.18
N SER A 266 1.81 1.16 8.29
CA SER A 266 2.93 1.80 7.60
C SER A 266 2.46 3.03 6.79
N THR A 267 1.33 2.91 6.07
CA THR A 267 0.73 4.03 5.33
C THR A 267 0.16 5.10 6.27
N ILE A 268 -0.50 4.70 7.36
CA ILE A 268 -1.03 5.61 8.39
C ILE A 268 0.12 6.38 9.04
N SER A 269 1.24 5.73 9.32
CA SER A 269 2.44 6.37 9.85
C SER A 269 2.99 7.42 8.89
N GLY A 270 3.13 7.08 7.61
CA GLY A 270 3.51 8.05 6.58
C GLY A 270 2.54 9.21 6.47
N ALA A 271 1.23 8.93 6.50
CA ALA A 271 0.18 9.96 6.49
C ALA A 271 0.26 10.88 7.71
N THR A 272 0.54 10.31 8.89
CA THR A 272 0.70 11.08 10.13
C THR A 272 1.83 12.11 10.04
N LEU A 273 2.92 11.80 9.34
CA LEU A 273 4.00 12.78 9.12
C LEU A 273 3.61 13.92 8.17
N LEU A 274 2.61 13.72 7.32
CA LEU A 274 2.17 14.74 6.36
C LEU A 274 0.99 15.58 6.86
N ILE A 275 0.29 15.11 7.89
CA ILE A 275 -0.88 15.79 8.41
C ILE A 275 -0.47 17.14 9.06
N ASP A 276 -1.21 18.21 8.78
CA ASP A 276 -1.17 19.38 9.64
C ASP A 276 -2.30 19.23 10.66
N PRO A 277 -1.99 19.00 11.95
CA PRO A 277 -3.01 18.75 12.96
C PRO A 277 -4.04 19.86 13.11
N LYS A 278 -3.67 21.11 12.81
CA LYS A 278 -4.57 22.28 12.91
C LYS A 278 -5.66 22.23 11.84
N THR A 279 -5.27 21.91 10.62
CA THR A 279 -6.21 21.87 9.48
C THR A 279 -6.95 20.54 9.36
N ALA A 280 -6.35 19.47 9.83
CA ALA A 280 -6.94 18.13 9.79
C ALA A 280 -7.96 17.87 10.89
N GLU A 281 -7.76 18.40 12.09
CA GLU A 281 -8.65 18.17 13.24
C GLU A 281 -10.12 18.48 12.92
N PRO A 282 -10.50 19.63 12.36
CA PRO A 282 -11.89 19.91 12.02
C PRO A 282 -12.45 18.94 10.95
N LYS A 283 -11.64 18.54 9.97
CA LYS A 283 -12.06 17.59 8.93
C LYS A 283 -12.27 16.20 9.52
N ILE A 284 -11.37 15.73 10.38
CA ILE A 284 -11.48 14.46 11.11
C ILE A 284 -12.75 14.47 11.97
N ARG A 285 -13.00 15.54 12.74
CA ARG A 285 -14.20 15.67 13.57
C ARG A 285 -15.48 15.61 12.74
N THR A 286 -15.53 16.31 11.63
CA THR A 286 -16.67 16.27 10.71
C THR A 286 -16.88 14.87 10.16
N TRP A 287 -15.82 14.20 9.75
CA TRP A 287 -15.91 12.85 9.23
C TRP A 287 -16.37 11.85 10.30
N LEU A 288 -15.82 11.90 11.51
CA LEU A 288 -16.23 11.03 12.63
C LEU A 288 -17.70 11.23 13.00
N LYS A 289 -18.19 12.48 13.00
CA LYS A 289 -19.63 12.76 13.24
C LYS A 289 -20.54 12.11 12.19
N GLY A 290 -20.06 11.94 10.98
CA GLY A 290 -20.80 11.26 9.91
C GLY A 290 -20.76 9.73 9.98
N GLN A 291 -19.99 9.15 10.90
CA GLN A 291 -19.92 7.70 11.09
C GLN A 291 -20.95 7.24 12.11
N SER A 292 -21.83 6.32 11.71
CA SER A 292 -22.82 5.70 12.63
C SER A 292 -22.15 4.58 13.46
N SER A 293 -21.11 4.92 14.23
CA SER A 293 -20.32 3.97 15.02
C SER A 293 -20.12 4.46 16.44
N PRO A 294 -20.34 3.60 17.47
CA PRO A 294 -20.01 3.92 18.86
C PRO A 294 -18.54 4.33 19.03
N LEU A 295 -17.64 3.65 18.33
CA LEU A 295 -16.21 3.95 18.31
C LEU A 295 -15.94 5.40 17.84
N ALA A 296 -16.62 5.85 16.78
CA ALA A 296 -16.44 7.22 16.30
C ALA A 296 -16.89 8.25 17.37
N ALA A 297 -17.94 7.97 18.14
CA ALA A 297 -18.39 8.84 19.21
C ALA A 297 -17.36 8.91 20.35
N GLU A 298 -16.70 7.81 20.73
CA GLU A 298 -15.63 7.81 21.72
C GLU A 298 -14.37 8.53 21.23
N LEU A 299 -13.99 8.31 19.97
CA LEU A 299 -12.87 9.02 19.34
C LEU A 299 -13.06 10.54 19.29
N LEU A 300 -14.30 11.02 19.12
CA LEU A 300 -14.61 12.46 19.20
C LEU A 300 -14.34 13.03 20.60
N LYS A 301 -14.48 12.21 21.64
CA LYS A 301 -14.09 12.56 23.03
C LYS A 301 -12.58 12.41 23.23
N GLY A 302 -11.86 11.80 22.29
CA GLY A 302 -10.43 11.49 22.39
C GLY A 302 -10.16 10.30 23.32
N LYS A 303 -11.04 9.32 23.29
CA LYS A 303 -10.95 8.08 24.06
C LYS A 303 -11.05 6.88 23.12
N LEU A 304 -10.48 5.77 23.53
CA LEU A 304 -10.80 4.43 23.03
C LEU A 304 -11.73 3.76 24.03
N PRO A 305 -12.66 2.91 23.55
CA PRO A 305 -13.51 2.12 24.41
C PRO A 305 -12.72 1.22 25.37
#